data_14db70df92520d39049664db227cd3e1
#
_entry.id   14db70df92520d39049664db227cd3e1
#
_cell.length_a   1.000
_cell.length_b   1.000
_cell.length_c   1.000
_cell.angle_alpha   90.00
_cell.angle_beta   90.00
_cell.angle_gamma   90.00
#
_symmetry.space_group_name_H-M   'P 1'
#
loop_
_entity.id
_entity.type
_entity.pdbx_description
1 polymer ?
#
loop_
_entity_poly.entity_id
_entity_poly.type
_entity_poly.pdbx_seq_one_letter_code
_entity_poly.pdbx_strand_id
1 'polypeptide(L)'
;MPYGIYDLTHNQGYVYVGNSYDTPEFAAYAIAQWWADADRPRFRCEDKLLILADAGGSNNCRYWLWKQQVQEQLADQLGIVVMICHYPTGTSKWNPVEYSLFSQISRNWAGKPLCSWDIMLNFIRGTMTDTGLQVKAFLVDRTFEKQKKVTADERAALRLHPRPICPTWNYVIKPRPCTG
;
A
#
# COMPACT_ATOMS: atom_id res chain seq x y z
N MET A 1 -5.33 9.33 8.73
CA MET A 1 -4.99 9.29 7.29
C MET A 1 -5.44 7.95 6.72
N PRO A 2 -6.24 7.90 5.65
CA PRO A 2 -6.59 6.67 4.96
C PRO A 2 -5.50 6.28 3.95
N TYR A 3 -5.13 5.00 3.95
CA TYR A 3 -4.30 4.37 2.94
C TYR A 3 -5.12 3.32 2.20
N GLY A 4 -5.24 3.46 0.88
CA GLY A 4 -6.08 2.59 0.06
C GLY A 4 -5.27 1.58 -0.73
N ILE A 5 -5.75 0.35 -0.74
CA ILE A 5 -5.27 -0.73 -1.60
C ILE A 5 -6.45 -1.21 -2.44
N TYR A 6 -6.25 -1.32 -3.73
CA TYR A 6 -7.25 -1.84 -4.65
C TYR A 6 -6.74 -3.11 -5.34
N ASP A 7 -7.39 -4.22 -5.05
CA ASP A 7 -7.13 -5.51 -5.68
C ASP A 7 -7.84 -5.54 -7.05
N LEU A 8 -7.08 -5.33 -8.09
CA LEU A 8 -7.56 -5.29 -9.49
C LEU A 8 -8.17 -6.62 -9.92
N THR A 9 -7.62 -7.74 -9.43
CA THR A 9 -8.05 -9.08 -9.85
C THR A 9 -9.44 -9.42 -9.32
N HIS A 10 -9.77 -8.94 -8.13
CA HIS A 10 -10.99 -9.31 -7.44
C HIS A 10 -11.97 -8.14 -7.27
N ASN A 11 -11.66 -6.96 -7.80
CA ASN A 11 -12.45 -5.74 -7.65
C ASN A 11 -12.77 -5.45 -6.17
N GLN A 12 -11.76 -5.51 -5.32
CA GLN A 12 -11.90 -5.29 -3.88
C GLN A 12 -11.03 -4.14 -3.39
N GLY A 13 -11.63 -3.26 -2.61
CA GLY A 13 -10.96 -2.15 -1.94
C GLY A 13 -10.65 -2.47 -0.48
N TYR A 14 -9.49 -2.04 -0.02
CA TYR A 14 -9.07 -2.14 1.38
C TYR A 14 -8.55 -0.79 1.82
N VAL A 15 -9.10 -0.26 2.90
CA VAL A 15 -8.71 1.05 3.43
C VAL A 15 -8.23 0.89 4.87
N TYR A 16 -6.97 1.22 5.09
CA TYR A 16 -6.37 1.27 6.43
C TYR A 16 -6.37 2.72 6.90
N VAL A 17 -7.09 3.00 7.97
CA VAL A 17 -7.22 4.35 8.52
C VAL A 17 -6.31 4.47 9.74
N GLY A 18 -5.21 5.18 9.58
CA GLY A 18 -4.26 5.44 10.67
C GLY A 18 -4.62 6.70 11.46
N ASN A 19 -4.40 6.66 12.77
CA ASN A 19 -4.54 7.79 13.68
C ASN A 19 -3.31 8.71 13.70
N SER A 20 -2.24 8.34 13.01
CA SER A 20 -0.96 9.06 12.92
C SER A 20 -0.66 9.58 11.50
N TYR A 21 0.61 9.77 11.20
CA TYR A 21 1.07 10.37 9.96
C TYR A 21 1.09 9.39 8.78
N ASP A 22 0.90 9.93 7.57
CA ASP A 22 1.16 9.21 6.32
C ASP A 22 2.68 9.05 6.12
N THR A 23 3.18 7.85 6.40
CA THR A 23 4.60 7.53 6.33
C THR A 23 4.85 6.30 5.47
N PRO A 24 6.06 6.14 4.88
CA PRO A 24 6.42 4.92 4.17
C PRO A 24 6.27 3.64 5.01
N GLU A 25 6.51 3.73 6.31
CA GLU A 25 6.33 2.62 7.25
C GLU A 25 4.86 2.22 7.38
N PHE A 26 3.95 3.20 7.47
CA PHE A 26 2.50 2.94 7.50
C PHE A 26 2.02 2.31 6.19
N ALA A 27 2.47 2.83 5.05
CA ALA A 27 2.12 2.29 3.75
C ALA A 27 2.55 0.82 3.59
N ALA A 28 3.80 0.49 3.93
CA ALA A 28 4.31 -0.88 3.88
C ALA A 28 3.57 -1.79 4.87
N TYR A 29 3.30 -1.31 6.09
CA TYR A 29 2.49 -2.02 7.08
C TYR A 29 1.09 -2.36 6.56
N ALA A 30 0.39 -1.40 5.98
CA ALA A 30 -0.95 -1.61 5.42
C ALA A 30 -0.94 -2.70 4.34
N ILE A 31 0.05 -2.69 3.45
CA ILE A 31 0.20 -3.71 2.40
C ILE A 31 0.53 -5.08 3.01
N ALA A 32 1.39 -5.13 4.04
CA ALA A 32 1.73 -6.38 4.72
C ALA A 32 0.51 -7.01 5.41
N GLN A 33 -0.29 -6.19 6.12
CA GLN A 33 -1.54 -6.65 6.73
C GLN A 33 -2.53 -7.15 5.67
N TRP A 34 -2.68 -6.41 4.58
CA TRP A 34 -3.52 -6.82 3.47
C TRP A 34 -3.09 -8.15 2.87
N TRP A 35 -1.79 -8.39 2.69
CA TRP A 35 -1.27 -9.64 2.14
C TRP A 35 -1.45 -10.82 3.10
N ALA A 36 -1.24 -10.59 4.40
CA ALA A 36 -1.34 -11.61 5.45
C ALA A 36 -2.78 -11.91 5.90
N ASP A 37 -3.78 -11.17 5.43
CA ASP A 37 -5.18 -11.32 5.84
C ASP A 37 -5.65 -12.77 5.64
N ALA A 38 -6.14 -13.38 6.73
CA ALA A 38 -6.58 -14.78 6.77
C ALA A 38 -7.75 -15.10 5.82
N ASP A 39 -8.52 -14.09 5.43
CA ASP A 39 -9.60 -14.21 4.44
C ASP A 39 -9.06 -14.43 2.99
N ARG A 40 -7.75 -14.57 2.84
CA ARG A 40 -7.09 -14.69 1.53
C ARG A 40 -6.34 -16.00 1.32
N PRO A 41 -7.01 -17.15 1.40
CA PRO A 41 -6.36 -18.45 1.13
C PRO A 41 -5.77 -18.53 -0.28
N ARG A 42 -6.31 -17.73 -1.22
CA ARG A 42 -5.91 -17.66 -2.64
C ARG A 42 -4.50 -17.09 -2.89
N PHE A 43 -3.91 -16.36 -1.93
CA PHE A 43 -2.55 -15.83 -2.07
C PHE A 43 -1.51 -16.62 -1.29
N ARG A 44 -1.89 -17.69 -0.59
CA ARG A 44 -0.95 -18.49 0.25
C ARG A 44 0.15 -19.19 -0.55
N CYS A 45 -0.09 -19.45 -1.82
CA CYS A 45 0.87 -20.12 -2.72
C CYS A 45 1.60 -19.13 -3.64
N GLU A 46 1.28 -17.84 -3.56
CA GLU A 46 1.91 -16.81 -4.39
C GLU A 46 3.17 -16.29 -3.72
N ASP A 47 4.27 -16.29 -4.46
CA ASP A 47 5.57 -15.79 -4.04
C ASP A 47 5.92 -14.41 -4.61
N LYS A 48 4.98 -13.80 -5.35
CA LYS A 48 5.20 -12.55 -6.08
C LYS A 48 4.04 -11.58 -5.91
N LEU A 49 4.37 -10.32 -5.65
CA LEU A 49 3.42 -9.22 -5.56
C LEU A 49 3.82 -8.10 -6.52
N LEU A 50 2.89 -7.66 -7.37
CA LEU A 50 3.03 -6.45 -8.16
C LEU A 50 2.29 -5.29 -7.48
N ILE A 51 3.00 -4.23 -7.15
CA ILE A 51 2.45 -3.00 -6.61
C ILE A 51 2.51 -1.91 -7.68
N LEU A 52 1.36 -1.38 -8.04
CA LEU A 52 1.23 -0.17 -8.85
C LEU A 52 0.95 1.00 -7.89
N ALA A 53 1.86 1.95 -7.77
CA ALA A 53 1.77 3.07 -6.84
C ALA A 53 1.95 4.41 -7.57
N ASP A 54 1.43 5.48 -7.01
CA ASP A 54 1.82 6.80 -7.50
C ASP A 54 3.27 7.13 -7.08
N ALA A 55 3.86 8.15 -7.68
CA ALA A 55 5.22 8.57 -7.36
C ALA A 55 5.27 9.58 -6.21
N GLY A 56 4.14 9.89 -5.58
CA GLY A 56 4.00 10.87 -4.50
C GLY A 56 3.73 10.24 -3.13
N GLY A 57 3.53 11.09 -2.11
CA GLY A 57 3.13 10.67 -0.76
C GLY A 57 4.10 9.70 -0.10
N SER A 58 3.56 8.80 0.72
CA SER A 58 4.30 7.77 1.45
C SER A 58 5.00 6.75 0.55
N ASN A 59 4.47 6.53 -0.66
CA ASN A 59 5.02 5.58 -1.64
C ASN A 59 6.07 6.20 -2.56
N ASN A 60 6.57 7.39 -2.28
CA ASN A 60 7.45 8.12 -3.21
C ASN A 60 8.64 7.26 -3.66
N CYS A 61 8.81 7.13 -4.97
CA CYS A 61 9.88 6.33 -5.60
C CYS A 61 11.30 6.76 -5.22
N ARG A 62 11.49 7.98 -4.73
CA ARG A 62 12.79 8.51 -4.29
C ARG A 62 13.07 8.21 -2.82
N TYR A 63 12.08 7.82 -2.03
CA TYR A 63 12.26 7.57 -0.60
C TYR A 63 12.93 6.22 -0.35
N TRP A 64 14.12 6.26 0.24
CA TRP A 64 14.82 5.06 0.69
C TRP A 64 14.09 4.35 1.82
N LEU A 65 13.42 5.10 2.69
CA LEU A 65 12.59 4.52 3.75
C LEU A 65 11.45 3.66 3.19
N TRP A 66 10.80 4.08 2.10
CA TRP A 66 9.81 3.25 1.42
C TRP A 66 10.40 1.91 0.96
N LYS A 67 11.55 1.96 0.28
CA LYS A 67 12.24 0.76 -0.23
C LYS A 67 12.69 -0.16 0.92
N GLN A 68 13.20 0.41 2.01
CA GLN A 68 13.59 -0.33 3.20
C GLN A 68 12.39 -1.00 3.85
N GLN A 69 11.29 -0.29 4.02
CA GLN A 69 10.09 -0.84 4.64
C GLN A 69 9.43 -1.93 3.79
N VAL A 70 9.47 -1.81 2.46
CA VAL A 70 9.06 -2.91 1.57
C VAL A 70 9.98 -4.12 1.70
N GLN A 71 11.30 -3.90 1.82
CA GLN A 71 12.25 -4.99 2.08
C GLN A 71 11.92 -5.73 3.37
N GLU A 72 11.76 -4.99 4.47
CA GLU A 72 11.61 -5.56 5.80
C GLU A 72 10.24 -6.20 6.02
N GLN A 73 9.15 -5.46 5.72
CA GLN A 73 7.80 -5.88 6.07
C GLN A 73 7.13 -6.79 5.02
N LEU A 74 7.56 -6.72 3.76
CA LEU A 74 6.99 -7.52 2.69
C LEU A 74 7.95 -8.61 2.22
N ALA A 75 9.11 -8.23 1.66
CA ALA A 75 9.99 -9.21 1.07
C ALA A 75 10.55 -10.20 2.11
N ASP A 76 11.10 -9.71 3.22
CA ASP A 76 11.74 -10.56 4.22
C ASP A 76 10.72 -11.27 5.12
N GLN A 77 9.74 -10.53 5.67
CA GLN A 77 8.76 -11.10 6.60
C GLN A 77 7.82 -12.11 5.94
N LEU A 78 7.41 -11.86 4.70
CA LEU A 78 6.46 -12.70 3.98
C LEU A 78 7.13 -13.67 3.02
N GLY A 79 8.45 -13.53 2.80
CA GLY A 79 9.23 -14.37 1.90
C GLY A 79 8.88 -14.18 0.41
N ILE A 80 8.33 -13.02 0.02
CA ILE A 80 7.83 -12.78 -1.33
C ILE A 80 8.70 -11.83 -2.12
N VAL A 81 8.68 -11.98 -3.44
CA VAL A 81 9.30 -11.03 -4.37
C VAL A 81 8.32 -9.89 -4.66
N VAL A 82 8.71 -8.65 -4.37
CA VAL A 82 7.87 -7.48 -4.59
C VAL A 82 8.36 -6.70 -5.80
N MET A 83 7.54 -6.60 -6.84
CA MET A 83 7.77 -5.73 -7.99
C MET A 83 6.97 -4.44 -7.81
N ILE A 84 7.63 -3.29 -7.94
CA ILE A 84 7.00 -1.99 -7.79
C ILE A 84 7.15 -1.20 -9.08
N CYS A 85 6.03 -0.68 -9.56
CA CYS A 85 5.95 0.22 -10.69
C CYS A 85 5.21 1.49 -10.29
N HIS A 86 5.86 2.65 -10.46
CA HIS A 86 5.26 3.93 -10.10
C HIS A 86 4.63 4.60 -11.31
N TYR A 87 3.42 5.13 -11.12
CA TYR A 87 2.82 6.04 -12.07
C TYR A 87 3.53 7.39 -12.07
N PRO A 88 3.65 8.06 -13.21
CA PRO A 88 4.15 9.43 -13.27
C PRO A 88 3.31 10.39 -12.41
N THR A 89 3.94 11.43 -11.89
CA THR A 89 3.23 12.52 -11.21
C THR A 89 2.20 13.18 -12.15
N GLY A 90 1.03 13.50 -11.62
CA GLY A 90 -0.06 14.08 -12.42
C GLY A 90 -0.89 13.08 -13.23
N THR A 91 -0.67 11.78 -13.07
CA THR A 91 -1.43 10.73 -13.75
C THR A 91 -2.44 10.03 -12.85
N SER A 92 -2.91 10.67 -11.79
CA SER A 92 -3.88 10.11 -10.80
C SER A 92 -5.12 9.52 -11.48
N LYS A 93 -5.57 10.11 -12.60
CA LYS A 93 -6.70 9.59 -13.39
C LYS A 93 -6.46 8.19 -13.99
N TRP A 94 -5.21 7.75 -14.08
CA TRP A 94 -4.83 6.43 -14.57
C TRP A 94 -4.61 5.43 -13.43
N ASN A 95 -4.56 5.92 -12.18
CA ASN A 95 -4.36 5.07 -11.02
C ASN A 95 -5.70 4.47 -10.56
N PRO A 96 -5.90 3.15 -10.68
CA PRO A 96 -7.17 2.51 -10.34
C PRO A 96 -7.63 2.76 -8.90
N VAL A 97 -6.73 2.92 -7.94
CA VAL A 97 -7.11 3.19 -6.55
C VAL A 97 -7.84 4.53 -6.43
N GLU A 98 -7.51 5.51 -7.26
CA GLU A 98 -8.15 6.83 -7.23
C GLU A 98 -9.55 6.79 -7.83
N TYR A 99 -9.70 6.27 -9.05
CA TYR A 99 -10.99 6.32 -9.73
C TYR A 99 -11.92 5.15 -9.39
N SER A 100 -11.40 3.97 -9.07
CA SER A 100 -12.23 2.80 -8.74
C SER A 100 -12.54 2.69 -7.25
N LEU A 101 -11.67 3.16 -6.35
CA LEU A 101 -11.87 3.06 -4.92
C LEU A 101 -12.21 4.40 -4.28
N PHE A 102 -11.28 5.37 -4.27
CA PHE A 102 -11.49 6.61 -3.53
C PHE A 102 -12.59 7.48 -4.10
N SER A 103 -12.81 7.50 -5.43
CA SER A 103 -13.94 8.22 -6.02
C SER A 103 -15.29 7.67 -5.55
N GLN A 104 -15.43 6.36 -5.39
CA GLN A 104 -16.66 5.74 -4.92
C GLN A 104 -16.89 5.99 -3.43
N ILE A 105 -15.82 5.90 -2.62
CA ILE A 105 -15.87 6.28 -1.20
C ILE A 105 -16.31 7.73 -1.06
N SER A 106 -15.71 8.65 -1.84
CA SER A 106 -16.04 10.07 -1.80
C SER A 106 -17.50 10.35 -2.16
N ARG A 107 -18.05 9.62 -3.10
CA ARG A 107 -19.49 9.71 -3.43
C ARG A 107 -20.38 9.22 -2.30
N ASN A 108 -20.00 8.13 -1.64
CA ASN A 108 -20.79 7.51 -0.58
C ASN A 108 -20.90 8.40 0.67
N TRP A 109 -19.87 9.16 1.01
CA TRP A 109 -19.90 10.06 2.18
C TRP A 109 -20.15 11.53 1.84
N ALA A 110 -20.39 11.88 0.58
CA ALA A 110 -20.60 13.25 0.14
C ALA A 110 -21.74 13.92 0.96
N GLY A 111 -21.44 15.09 1.52
CA GLY A 111 -22.39 15.85 2.34
C GLY A 111 -22.69 15.24 3.72
N LYS A 112 -22.00 14.20 4.15
CA LYS A 112 -22.16 13.59 5.47
C LYS A 112 -21.10 14.08 6.44
N PRO A 113 -21.47 14.45 7.69
CA PRO A 113 -20.49 14.84 8.70
C PRO A 113 -19.71 13.61 9.19
N LEU A 114 -18.39 13.64 9.10
CA LEU A 114 -17.50 12.57 9.57
C LEU A 114 -17.03 12.91 11.00
N CYS A 115 -17.94 12.80 11.97
CA CYS A 115 -17.71 13.25 13.35
C CYS A 115 -16.90 12.25 14.20
N SER A 116 -16.75 11.01 13.76
CA SER A 116 -15.97 9.99 14.47
C SER A 116 -15.32 8.99 13.51
N TRP A 117 -14.33 8.26 14.03
CA TRP A 117 -13.69 7.16 13.30
C TRP A 117 -14.67 6.08 12.88
N ASP A 118 -15.61 5.73 13.76
CA ASP A 118 -16.62 4.69 13.48
C ASP A 118 -17.56 5.10 12.34
N ILE A 119 -18.00 6.35 12.33
CA ILE A 119 -18.83 6.89 11.24
C ILE A 119 -18.06 6.84 9.92
N MET A 120 -16.81 7.29 9.92
CA MET A 120 -15.96 7.25 8.72
C MET A 120 -15.77 5.82 8.22
N LEU A 121 -15.40 4.88 9.10
CA LEU A 121 -15.20 3.48 8.76
C LEU A 121 -16.49 2.85 8.21
N ASN A 122 -17.64 3.16 8.78
CA ASN A 122 -18.93 2.63 8.32
C ASN A 122 -19.28 3.14 6.91
N PHE A 123 -19.02 4.42 6.60
CA PHE A 123 -19.20 4.92 5.24
C PHE A 123 -18.24 4.27 4.24
N ILE A 124 -16.98 4.05 4.63
CA ILE A 124 -16.02 3.36 3.77
C ILE A 124 -16.48 1.91 3.52
N ARG A 125 -16.84 1.17 4.55
CA ARG A 125 -17.32 -0.22 4.45
C ARG A 125 -18.63 -0.36 3.68
N GLY A 126 -19.51 0.63 3.79
CA GLY A 126 -20.77 0.68 3.04
C GLY A 126 -20.63 1.08 1.56
N THR A 127 -19.41 1.30 1.10
CA THR A 127 -19.17 1.65 -0.31
C THR A 127 -19.28 0.40 -1.18
N MET A 128 -20.27 0.40 -2.05
CA MET A 128 -20.55 -0.65 -3.03
C MET A 128 -20.86 -0.01 -4.38
N THR A 129 -20.64 -0.74 -5.45
CA THR A 129 -20.99 -0.30 -6.82
C THR A 129 -21.74 -1.38 -7.57
N ASP A 130 -22.49 -1.00 -8.60
CA ASP A 130 -23.18 -1.95 -9.49
C ASP A 130 -22.21 -2.89 -10.22
N THR A 131 -20.93 -2.48 -10.33
CA THR A 131 -19.84 -3.30 -10.87
C THR A 131 -19.26 -4.31 -9.89
N GLY A 132 -19.81 -4.41 -8.67
CA GLY A 132 -19.46 -5.39 -7.67
C GLY A 132 -18.25 -5.02 -6.80
N LEU A 133 -17.84 -3.74 -6.75
CA LEU A 133 -16.82 -3.30 -5.79
C LEU A 133 -17.31 -3.56 -4.35
N GLN A 134 -16.46 -4.17 -3.57
CA GLN A 134 -16.63 -4.31 -2.13
C GLN A 134 -15.46 -3.67 -1.39
N VAL A 135 -15.73 -2.93 -0.31
CA VAL A 135 -14.71 -2.22 0.43
C VAL A 135 -14.65 -2.69 1.88
N LYS A 136 -13.47 -3.11 2.31
CA LYS A 136 -13.16 -3.36 3.72
C LYS A 136 -12.38 -2.18 4.29
N ALA A 137 -12.64 -1.81 5.55
CA ALA A 137 -11.90 -0.75 6.22
C ALA A 137 -11.49 -1.16 7.62
N PHE A 138 -10.27 -0.77 8.00
CA PHE A 138 -9.62 -1.12 9.26
C PHE A 138 -9.07 0.13 9.93
N LEU A 139 -9.28 0.25 11.24
CA LEU A 139 -8.60 1.24 12.05
C LEU A 139 -7.23 0.68 12.46
N VAL A 140 -6.18 1.47 12.25
CA VAL A 140 -4.82 1.12 12.68
C VAL A 140 -4.46 1.98 13.89
N ASP A 141 -4.51 1.36 15.06
CA ASP A 141 -4.13 1.98 16.31
C ASP A 141 -2.64 1.74 16.61
N ARG A 142 -1.81 2.24 15.70
CA ARG A 142 -0.35 2.23 15.81
C ARG A 142 0.21 3.58 15.39
N THR A 143 1.13 4.11 16.17
CA THR A 143 1.82 5.36 15.84
C THR A 143 3.03 5.09 14.95
N PHE A 144 3.15 5.86 13.88
CA PHE A 144 4.27 5.83 12.95
C PHE A 144 5.04 7.14 13.03
N GLU A 145 6.37 7.04 13.19
CA GLU A 145 7.23 8.21 13.34
C GLU A 145 7.60 8.83 12.00
N LYS A 146 7.65 10.16 11.99
CA LYS A 146 8.17 10.91 10.83
C LYS A 146 9.69 10.91 10.80
N GLN A 147 10.24 11.17 9.61
CA GLN A 147 11.64 11.54 9.40
C GLN A 147 12.69 10.49 9.76
N LYS A 148 12.37 9.21 9.76
CA LYS A 148 13.40 8.17 9.81
C LYS A 148 14.32 8.30 8.58
N LYS A 149 15.63 8.39 8.83
CA LYS A 149 16.65 8.43 7.78
C LYS A 149 17.25 7.05 7.61
N VAL A 150 17.41 6.64 6.37
CA VAL A 150 18.09 5.38 6.01
C VAL A 150 19.56 5.68 5.75
N THR A 151 20.46 5.01 6.45
CA THR A 151 21.91 5.15 6.32
C THR A 151 22.43 4.58 4.99
N ALA A 152 23.67 4.88 4.64
CA ALA A 152 24.30 4.32 3.43
C ALA A 152 24.41 2.79 3.51
N ASP A 153 24.77 2.25 4.67
CA ASP A 153 24.91 0.81 4.89
C ASP A 153 23.56 0.08 4.77
N GLU A 154 22.51 0.65 5.37
CA GLU A 154 21.14 0.12 5.23
C GLU A 154 20.66 0.11 3.76
N ARG A 155 21.00 1.16 2.99
CA ARG A 155 20.68 1.20 1.54
C ARG A 155 21.43 0.11 0.77
N ALA A 156 22.72 -0.10 1.10
CA ALA A 156 23.55 -1.12 0.47
C ALA A 156 23.07 -2.54 0.79
N ALA A 157 22.44 -2.73 1.96
CA ALA A 157 21.89 -4.02 2.39
C ALA A 157 20.56 -4.38 1.73
N LEU A 158 19.94 -3.49 0.96
CA LEU A 158 18.69 -3.78 0.26
C LEU A 158 18.93 -4.69 -0.95
N ARG A 159 18.09 -5.70 -1.12
CA ARG A 159 18.06 -6.53 -2.35
C ARG A 159 17.21 -5.90 -3.44
N LEU A 160 17.53 -4.66 -3.75
CA LEU A 160 16.87 -3.81 -4.73
C LEU A 160 17.47 -4.05 -6.12
N HIS A 161 16.64 -4.44 -7.08
CA HIS A 161 17.00 -4.69 -8.47
C HIS A 161 16.24 -3.73 -9.39
N PRO A 162 16.85 -2.62 -9.83
CA PRO A 162 16.23 -1.71 -10.79
C PRO A 162 15.92 -2.41 -12.12
N ARG A 163 14.82 -2.04 -12.73
CA ARG A 163 14.47 -2.53 -14.08
C ARG A 163 15.12 -1.66 -15.16
N PRO A 164 15.36 -2.18 -16.38
CA PRO A 164 15.98 -1.41 -17.45
C PRO A 164 15.20 -0.15 -17.84
N ILE A 165 13.87 -0.21 -17.83
CA ILE A 165 13.02 0.91 -18.17
C ILE A 165 12.69 1.71 -16.91
N CYS A 166 13.05 2.98 -16.88
CA CYS A 166 12.81 3.91 -15.77
C CYS A 166 13.21 3.32 -14.40
N PRO A 167 14.48 3.01 -14.15
CA PRO A 167 14.94 2.21 -13.00
C PRO A 167 14.59 2.83 -11.62
N THR A 168 14.44 4.14 -11.56
CA THR A 168 14.01 4.82 -10.33
C THR A 168 12.54 4.54 -9.99
N TRP A 169 11.72 4.28 -11.01
CA TRP A 169 10.28 4.08 -10.90
C TRP A 169 9.87 2.61 -10.96
N ASN A 170 10.71 1.78 -11.57
CA ASN A 170 10.43 0.36 -11.76
C ASN A 170 11.57 -0.47 -11.17
N TYR A 171 11.29 -1.22 -10.14
CA TYR A 171 12.28 -2.05 -9.45
C TYR A 171 11.65 -3.26 -8.79
N VAL A 172 12.49 -4.23 -8.46
CA VAL A 172 12.13 -5.46 -7.76
C VAL A 172 12.90 -5.51 -6.46
N ILE A 173 12.22 -5.84 -5.37
CA ILE A 173 12.80 -6.14 -4.07
C ILE A 173 12.61 -7.63 -3.78
N LYS A 174 13.72 -8.34 -3.52
CA LYS A 174 13.72 -9.77 -3.21
C LYS A 174 13.97 -10.00 -1.73
N PRO A 175 13.44 -11.09 -1.15
CA PRO A 175 13.75 -11.42 0.24
C PRO A 175 15.25 -11.65 0.43
N ARG A 176 15.77 -11.23 1.58
CA ARG A 176 17.16 -11.56 1.98
C ARG A 176 17.23 -13.04 2.37
N PRO A 177 18.36 -13.71 2.17
CA PRO A 177 18.55 -15.07 2.67
C PRO A 177 18.31 -15.09 4.19
N CYS A 178 17.57 -16.08 4.68
CA CYS A 178 17.52 -16.31 6.12
C CYS A 178 18.94 -16.61 6.58
N THR A 179 19.55 -15.73 7.36
CA THR A 179 20.75 -16.07 8.12
C THR A 179 20.28 -16.99 9.25
N GLY A 180 20.44 -18.32 8.99
CA GLY A 180 20.21 -19.38 9.99
C GLY A 180 21.16 -19.24 11.20
#